data_fda28049f0f7f8c8dbc24dc7081b40e7
#
_entry.id   fda28049f0f7f8c8dbc24dc7081b40e7
#
_cell.length_a   1.000
_cell.length_b   1.000
_cell.length_c   1.000
_cell.angle_alpha   90.00
_cell.angle_beta   90.00
_cell.angle_gamma   90.00
#
_symmetry.space_group_name_H-M   'P 1'
#
loop_
_entity.id
_entity.type
_entity.pdbx_description
1 polymer ?
#
loop_
_entity_poly.entity_id
_entity_poly.type
_entity_poly.pdbx_seq_one_letter_code
_entity_poly.pdbx_strand_id
1 'polypeptide(L)'
;MEQVKLPDDLLLEIQGLRDELTENVVRIGRLSVQVHFYEKELGNLKKELLSLHTEAESLDKREQEMQERIAKDYGNGQLEMSTGLYTKI
;
A
#
# COMPACT_ATOMS: atom_id res chain seq x y z
N MET A 1 12.52 -46.94 38.34
CA MET A 1 12.11 -45.56 38.02
C MET A 1 11.19 -45.04 39.13
N GLU A 2 11.59 -43.97 39.74
CA GLU A 2 10.71 -43.31 40.70
C GLU A 2 9.60 -42.55 39.97
N GLN A 3 8.41 -42.71 40.43
CA GLN A 3 7.27 -41.94 39.99
C GLN A 3 6.82 -41.04 41.12
N VAL A 4 6.67 -39.76 40.83
CA VAL A 4 6.21 -38.77 41.75
C VAL A 4 4.92 -38.17 41.21
N LYS A 5 3.88 -38.17 42.01
CA LYS A 5 2.63 -37.52 41.62
C LYS A 5 2.70 -36.03 41.95
N LEU A 6 2.49 -35.18 40.93
CA LEU A 6 2.47 -33.75 41.10
C LEU A 6 1.16 -33.30 41.85
N PRO A 7 1.23 -32.22 42.61
CA PRO A 7 0.04 -31.64 43.21
C PRO A 7 -1.00 -31.23 42.16
N ASP A 8 -2.28 -31.30 42.50
CA ASP A 8 -3.37 -31.00 41.58
C ASP A 8 -3.33 -29.54 41.11
N ASP A 9 -2.97 -28.61 41.98
CA ASP A 9 -2.85 -27.19 41.66
C ASP A 9 -1.75 -26.95 40.62
N LEU A 10 -0.63 -27.64 40.73
CA LEU A 10 0.46 -27.58 39.74
C LEU A 10 0.03 -28.15 38.39
N LEU A 11 -0.71 -29.25 38.40
CA LEU A 11 -1.27 -29.85 37.18
C LEU A 11 -2.21 -28.89 36.47
N LEU A 12 -3.05 -28.16 37.21
CA LEU A 12 -3.95 -27.16 36.65
C LEU A 12 -3.18 -25.98 36.05
N GLU A 13 -2.12 -25.52 36.70
CA GLU A 13 -1.25 -24.47 36.16
C GLU A 13 -0.59 -24.90 34.83
N ILE A 14 -0.07 -26.10 34.79
CA ILE A 14 0.56 -26.66 33.58
C ILE A 14 -0.46 -26.76 32.44
N GLN A 15 -1.66 -27.26 32.76
CA GLN A 15 -2.73 -27.38 31.76
C GLN A 15 -3.14 -26.01 31.22
N GLY A 16 -3.33 -25.03 32.10
CA GLY A 16 -3.66 -23.65 31.72
C GLY A 16 -2.58 -23.03 30.84
N LEU A 17 -1.32 -23.24 31.18
CA LEU A 17 -0.20 -22.74 30.39
C LEU A 17 -0.14 -23.39 29.00
N ARG A 18 -0.37 -24.68 28.91
CA ARG A 18 -0.42 -25.39 27.63
C ARG A 18 -1.57 -24.89 26.75
N ASP A 19 -2.72 -24.61 27.35
CA ASP A 19 -3.87 -24.08 26.65
C ASP A 19 -3.57 -22.67 26.10
N GLU A 20 -2.92 -21.83 26.90
CA GLU A 20 -2.50 -20.49 26.48
C GLU A 20 -1.47 -20.55 25.35
N LEU A 21 -0.50 -21.47 25.44
CA LEU A 21 0.50 -21.66 24.39
C LEU A 21 -0.15 -22.10 23.08
N THR A 22 -1.09 -23.04 23.14
CA THR A 22 -1.82 -23.51 21.98
C THR A 22 -2.62 -22.37 21.32
N GLU A 23 -3.32 -21.59 22.12
CA GLU A 23 -4.07 -20.43 21.65
C GLU A 23 -3.17 -19.38 20.99
N ASN A 24 -2.02 -19.13 21.63
CA ASN A 24 -1.03 -18.20 21.10
C ASN A 24 -0.49 -18.65 19.72
N VAL A 25 -0.18 -19.91 19.56
CA VAL A 25 0.26 -20.48 18.28
C VAL A 25 -0.80 -20.32 17.19
N VAL A 26 -2.07 -20.53 17.54
CA VAL A 26 -3.19 -20.33 16.61
C VAL A 26 -3.30 -18.87 16.20
N ARG A 27 -3.17 -17.94 17.14
CA ARG A 27 -3.19 -16.49 16.85
C ARG A 27 -2.05 -16.06 15.96
N ILE A 28 -0.84 -16.56 16.22
CA ILE A 28 0.33 -16.28 15.38
C ILE A 28 0.07 -16.76 13.96
N GLY A 29 -0.47 -17.96 13.80
CA GLY A 29 -0.79 -18.52 12.49
C GLY A 29 -1.79 -17.65 11.72
N ARG A 30 -2.86 -17.21 12.37
CA ARG A 30 -3.88 -16.34 11.75
C ARG A 30 -3.30 -15.00 11.32
N LEU A 31 -2.53 -14.36 12.21
CA LEU A 31 -1.90 -13.08 11.90
C LEU A 31 -0.87 -13.21 10.78
N SER A 32 -0.10 -14.30 10.76
CA SER A 32 0.87 -14.55 9.69
C SER A 32 0.21 -14.61 8.32
N VAL A 33 -0.96 -15.26 8.23
CA VAL A 33 -1.73 -15.32 7.00
C VAL A 33 -2.25 -13.94 6.59
N GLN A 34 -2.80 -13.16 7.54
CA GLN A 34 -3.26 -11.80 7.27
C GLN A 34 -2.14 -10.90 6.78
N VAL A 35 -1.00 -10.93 7.44
CA VAL A 35 0.19 -10.15 7.05
C VAL A 35 0.61 -10.50 5.63
N HIS A 36 0.62 -11.79 5.28
CA HIS A 36 0.94 -12.23 3.93
C HIS A 36 0.01 -11.62 2.88
N PHE A 37 -1.30 -11.64 3.14
CA PHE A 37 -2.28 -11.05 2.22
C PHE A 37 -2.13 -9.54 2.10
N TYR A 38 -1.89 -8.85 3.21
CA TYR A 38 -1.68 -7.40 3.19
C TYR A 38 -0.39 -7.00 2.47
N GLU A 39 0.67 -7.76 2.63
CA GLU A 39 1.92 -7.53 1.89
C GLU A 39 1.73 -7.70 0.39
N LYS A 40 0.96 -8.70 -0.01
CA LYS A 40 0.62 -8.93 -1.41
C LYS A 40 -0.21 -7.76 -1.98
N GLU A 41 -1.23 -7.33 -1.25
CA GLU A 41 -2.06 -6.19 -1.62
C GLU A 41 -1.22 -4.91 -1.71
N LEU A 42 -0.37 -4.66 -0.73
CA LEU A 42 0.53 -3.51 -0.72
C LEU A 42 1.46 -3.53 -1.93
N GLY A 43 2.00 -4.71 -2.28
CA GLY A 43 2.82 -4.87 -3.47
C GLY A 43 2.09 -4.50 -4.76
N ASN A 44 0.83 -4.90 -4.88
CA ASN A 44 -0.01 -4.56 -6.03
C ASN A 44 -0.31 -3.05 -6.09
N LEU A 45 -0.61 -2.44 -4.94
CA LEU A 45 -0.86 -1.00 -4.84
C LEU A 45 0.38 -0.18 -5.19
N LYS A 46 1.56 -0.62 -4.77
CA LYS A 46 2.83 0.03 -5.13
C LYS A 46 3.10 -0.03 -6.62
N LYS A 47 2.79 -1.13 -7.28
CA LYS A 47 2.92 -1.26 -8.75
C LYS A 47 1.97 -0.31 -9.46
N GLU A 48 0.73 -0.23 -9.02
CA GLU A 48 -0.27 0.68 -9.57
C GLU A 48 0.17 2.13 -9.39
N LEU A 49 0.67 2.49 -8.20
CA LEU A 49 1.18 3.82 -7.91
C LEU A 49 2.35 4.19 -8.83
N LEU A 50 3.28 3.26 -9.05
CA LEU A 50 4.40 3.47 -9.97
C LEU A 50 3.91 3.72 -11.40
N SER A 51 2.93 2.95 -11.84
CA SER A 51 2.31 3.11 -13.17
C SER A 51 1.67 4.49 -13.31
N LEU A 52 0.95 4.96 -12.28
CA LEU A 52 0.32 6.28 -12.27
C LEU A 52 1.35 7.42 -12.26
N HIS A 53 2.45 7.26 -11.55
CA HIS A 53 3.54 8.23 -11.57
C HIS A 53 4.19 8.33 -12.96
N THR A 54 4.40 7.21 -13.63
CA THR A 54 4.93 7.18 -14.99
C THR A 54 3.96 7.86 -15.95
N GLU A 55 2.68 7.62 -15.81
CA GLU A 55 1.63 8.28 -16.59
C GLU A 55 1.62 9.80 -16.36
N ALA A 56 1.74 10.23 -15.09
CA ALA A 56 1.80 11.65 -14.75
C ALA A 56 2.99 12.35 -15.41
N GLU A 57 4.16 11.71 -15.43
CA GLU A 57 5.34 12.26 -16.11
C GLU A 57 5.10 12.41 -17.60
N SER A 58 4.47 11.41 -18.23
CA SER A 58 4.12 11.44 -19.64
C SER A 58 3.13 12.57 -19.96
N LEU A 59 2.11 12.74 -19.12
CA LEU A 59 1.11 13.81 -19.29
C LEU A 59 1.73 15.19 -19.11
N ASP A 60 2.60 15.37 -18.15
CA ASP A 60 3.33 16.62 -17.91
C ASP A 60 4.18 17.00 -19.12
N LYS A 61 4.89 16.03 -19.69
CA LYS A 61 5.68 16.23 -20.90
C LYS A 61 4.81 16.64 -22.08
N ARG A 62 3.65 16.01 -22.25
CA ARG A 62 2.69 16.36 -23.31
C ARG A 62 2.15 17.77 -23.12
N GLU A 63 1.87 18.17 -21.89
CA GLU A 63 1.44 19.54 -21.58
C GLU A 63 2.51 20.56 -21.96
N GLN A 64 3.77 20.30 -21.62
CA GLN A 64 4.89 21.15 -22.00
C GLN A 64 5.05 21.26 -23.51
N GLU A 65 4.94 20.16 -24.24
CA GLU A 65 4.99 20.14 -25.69
C GLU A 65 3.86 20.95 -26.30
N MET A 66 2.66 20.88 -25.75
CA MET A 66 1.52 21.69 -26.20
C MET A 66 1.73 23.18 -25.95
N GLN A 67 2.27 23.53 -24.78
CA GLN A 67 2.59 24.94 -24.46
C GLN A 67 3.65 25.50 -25.41
N GLU A 68 4.68 24.73 -25.70
CA GLU A 68 5.72 25.12 -26.67
C GLU A 68 5.14 25.28 -28.07
N ARG A 69 4.25 24.40 -28.49
CA ARG A 69 3.58 24.48 -29.79
C ARG A 69 2.70 25.72 -29.88
N ILE A 70 1.96 26.03 -28.84
CA ILE A 70 1.12 27.25 -28.81
C ILE A 70 2.01 28.49 -28.87
N ALA A 71 3.07 28.54 -28.10
CA ALA A 71 4.00 29.66 -28.08
C ALA A 71 4.67 29.86 -29.45
N LYS A 72 5.01 28.77 -30.13
CA LYS A 72 5.61 28.80 -31.47
C LYS A 72 4.66 29.31 -32.53
N ASP A 73 3.39 28.82 -32.50
CA ASP A 73 2.40 29.12 -33.53
C ASP A 73 1.68 30.46 -33.30
N TYR A 74 1.47 30.84 -32.04
CA TYR A 74 0.66 32.01 -31.66
C TYR A 74 1.40 33.05 -30.84
N GLY A 75 2.65 32.79 -30.45
CA GLY A 75 3.42 33.67 -29.57
C GLY A 75 3.07 33.50 -28.11
N ASN A 76 3.68 34.32 -27.25
CA ASN A 76 3.40 34.28 -25.81
C ASN A 76 2.05 34.91 -25.49
N GLY A 77 1.28 34.26 -24.61
CA GLY A 77 -0.04 34.74 -24.26
C GLY A 77 -0.72 33.84 -23.24
N GLN A 78 -2.01 34.05 -23.06
CA GLN A 78 -2.83 33.26 -22.16
C GLN A 78 -4.05 32.69 -22.91
N LEU A 79 -4.33 31.40 -22.65
CA LEU A 79 -5.48 30.72 -23.22
C LEU A 79 -6.63 30.70 -22.21
N GLU A 80 -7.80 31.14 -22.64
CA GLU A 80 -9.03 30.96 -21.88
C GLU A 80 -9.76 29.73 -22.40
N MET A 81 -9.78 28.68 -21.57
CA MET A 81 -10.34 27.38 -21.98
C MET A 81 -11.84 27.43 -22.23
N SER A 82 -12.58 28.27 -21.51
CA SER A 82 -14.03 28.37 -21.65
C SER A 82 -14.46 28.92 -23.02
N THR A 83 -13.66 29.80 -23.63
CA THR A 83 -13.97 30.46 -24.90
C THR A 83 -13.07 30.04 -26.04
N GLY A 84 -11.94 29.39 -25.76
CA GLY A 84 -10.90 29.05 -26.73
C GLY A 84 -10.10 30.27 -27.22
N LEU A 85 -10.29 31.43 -26.58
CA LEU A 85 -9.56 32.64 -26.97
C LEU A 85 -8.16 32.66 -26.37
N TYR A 86 -7.20 33.03 -27.19
CA TYR A 86 -5.81 33.18 -26.82
C TYR A 86 -5.42 34.67 -26.90
N THR A 87 -5.07 35.23 -25.74
CA THR A 87 -4.68 36.64 -25.63
C THR A 87 -3.17 36.76 -25.62
N LYS A 88 -2.59 37.41 -26.60
CA LYS A 88 -1.17 37.68 -26.66
C LYS A 88 -0.77 38.74 -25.62
N ILE A 89 0.37 38.48 -25.01
CA ILE A 89 1.01 39.40 -24.08
C ILE A 89 1.87 40.40 -24.85
#